data_daae13f053feedf34f34e7ff0b3b9004
#
_entry.id   daae13f053feedf34f34e7ff0b3b9004
#
_cell.length_a   1.000
_cell.length_b   1.000
_cell.length_c   1.000
_cell.angle_alpha   90.00
_cell.angle_beta   90.00
_cell.angle_gamma   90.00
#
_symmetry.space_group_name_H-M   'P 1'
#
loop_
_entity.id
_entity.type
_entity.pdbx_description
1 polymer ?
#
loop_
_entity_poly.entity_id
_entity_poly.type
_entity_poly.pdbx_seq_one_letter_code
_entity_poly.pdbx_strand_id
1 'polypeptide(L)' 'DMWLVEGPWLQRLVATVNFGDYESRMYFDRVLREAGVFKRMEEMGVRDGDTVSMYDLMFEYQD' A
#
# COMPACT_ATOMS: atom_id res chain seq x y z
N ASP A 1 13.47 -0.80 8.08
CA ASP A 1 13.41 0.48 7.36
C ASP A 1 11.97 0.90 7.11
N MET A 2 11.78 2.18 6.97
CA MET A 2 10.47 2.75 6.70
C MET A 2 10.45 3.35 5.31
N TRP A 3 9.38 3.07 4.58
CA TRP A 3 9.20 3.55 3.21
C TRP A 3 7.96 4.42 3.12
N LEU A 4 8.08 5.56 2.48
CA LEU A 4 6.95 6.45 2.21
C LEU A 4 6.55 6.27 0.75
N VAL A 5 5.29 5.91 0.53
CA VAL A 5 4.74 5.75 -0.81
C VAL A 5 3.70 6.83 -1.02
N GLU A 6 3.92 7.66 -2.04
CA GLU A 6 3.08 8.82 -2.30
C GLU A 6 2.76 8.95 -3.78
N GLY A 7 1.66 9.60 -4.08
CA GLY A 7 1.25 9.89 -5.44
C GLY A 7 -0.21 10.33 -5.46
N PRO A 8 -0.61 11.20 -6.42
CA PRO A 8 -1.99 11.69 -6.47
C PRO A 8 -3.02 10.57 -6.62
N TRP A 9 -2.71 9.57 -7.43
CA TRP A 9 -3.60 8.43 -7.61
C TRP A 9 -3.76 7.64 -6.31
N LEU A 10 -2.64 7.39 -5.62
CA LEU A 10 -2.67 6.64 -4.37
C LEU A 10 -3.40 7.41 -3.28
N GLN A 11 -3.20 8.73 -3.23
CA GLN A 11 -3.87 9.57 -2.25
C GLN A 11 -5.38 9.48 -2.41
N ARG A 12 -5.87 9.52 -3.63
CA ARG A 12 -7.31 9.41 -3.90
C ARG A 12 -7.83 8.03 -3.52
N LEU A 13 -7.06 6.99 -3.82
CA LEU A 13 -7.46 5.63 -3.48
C LEU A 13 -7.55 5.45 -1.97
N VAL A 14 -6.54 5.88 -1.24
CA VAL A 14 -6.52 5.76 0.22
C VAL A 14 -7.71 6.51 0.84
N ALA A 15 -8.04 7.67 0.29
CA ALA A 15 -9.14 8.49 0.82
C ALA A 15 -10.51 7.84 0.64
N THR A 16 -10.64 6.91 -0.32
CA THR A 16 -11.94 6.28 -0.61
C THR A 16 -12.13 4.92 0.07
N VAL A 17 -11.07 4.36 0.64
CA VAL A 17 -11.14 3.03 1.26
C VAL A 17 -11.58 3.14 2.72
N ASN A 18 -12.53 2.30 3.11
CA ASN A 18 -12.93 2.17 4.51
C ASN A 18 -12.11 1.06 5.15
N PHE A 19 -11.05 1.43 5.86
CA PHE A 19 -10.14 0.44 6.44
C PHE A 19 -10.74 -0.33 7.63
N GLY A 20 -11.91 0.10 8.10
CA GLY A 20 -12.65 -0.67 9.08
C GLY A 20 -13.44 -1.82 8.48
N ASP A 21 -13.56 -1.88 7.16
CA ASP A 21 -14.31 -2.89 6.45
C ASP A 21 -13.35 -3.87 5.77
N TYR A 22 -13.51 -5.17 6.07
CA TYR A 22 -12.63 -6.20 5.55
C TYR A 22 -12.64 -6.25 4.00
N GLU A 23 -13.82 -6.16 3.40
CA GLU A 23 -13.93 -6.21 1.94
C GLU A 23 -13.25 -5.02 1.27
N SER A 24 -13.37 -3.84 1.87
CA SER A 24 -12.70 -2.65 1.35
C SER A 24 -11.18 -2.80 1.42
N ARG A 25 -10.66 -3.37 2.50
CA ARG A 25 -9.23 -3.60 2.63
C ARG A 25 -8.74 -4.60 1.60
N MET A 26 -9.51 -5.65 1.34
CA MET A 26 -9.14 -6.62 0.31
C MET A 26 -9.17 -6.01 -1.08
N TYR A 27 -10.15 -5.16 -1.34
CA TYR A 27 -10.22 -4.44 -2.61
C TYR A 27 -8.99 -3.54 -2.79
N PHE A 28 -8.61 -2.82 -1.74
CA PHE A 28 -7.44 -1.95 -1.75
C PHE A 28 -6.17 -2.74 -2.08
N ASP A 29 -5.97 -3.87 -1.40
CA ASP A 29 -4.83 -4.73 -1.64
C ASP A 29 -4.79 -5.22 -3.10
N ARG A 30 -5.93 -5.63 -3.62
CA ARG A 30 -6.02 -6.11 -5.00
C ARG A 30 -5.70 -5.00 -6.00
N VAL A 31 -6.21 -3.79 -5.77
CA VAL A 31 -5.95 -2.67 -6.66
C VAL A 31 -4.44 -2.35 -6.68
N LEU A 32 -3.79 -2.37 -5.52
CA LEU A 32 -2.36 -2.12 -5.46
C LEU A 32 -1.58 -3.20 -6.22
N ARG A 33 -1.98 -4.45 -6.10
CA ARG A 33 -1.30 -5.54 -6.80
C ARG A 33 -1.48 -5.45 -8.30
N GLU A 34 -2.69 -5.18 -8.76
CA GLU A 34 -2.97 -5.08 -10.20
C GLU A 34 -2.32 -3.86 -10.82
N ALA A 35 -2.16 -2.79 -10.06
CA ALA A 35 -1.48 -1.59 -10.54
C ALA A 35 0.05 -1.72 -10.53
N GLY A 36 0.58 -2.82 -9.97
CA GLY A 36 2.02 -3.05 -9.93
C GLY A 36 2.74 -2.29 -8.82
N VAL A 37 1.99 -1.79 -7.83
CA VAL A 37 2.60 -1.02 -6.75
C VAL A 37 3.55 -1.87 -5.92
N PHE A 38 3.13 -3.08 -5.55
CA PHE A 38 3.98 -3.97 -4.75
C PHE A 38 5.23 -4.39 -5.52
N LYS A 39 5.07 -4.68 -6.82
CA LYS A 39 6.21 -5.03 -7.65
C LYS A 39 7.20 -3.88 -7.72
N ARG A 40 6.69 -2.66 -7.88
CA ARG A 40 7.53 -1.47 -7.92
C ARG A 40 8.27 -1.26 -6.62
N MET A 41 7.59 -1.49 -5.50
CA MET A 41 8.21 -1.37 -4.17
C MET A 41 9.36 -2.35 -4.03
N GLU A 42 9.16 -3.59 -4.45
CA GLU A 42 10.23 -4.59 -4.41
C GLU A 42 11.42 -4.19 -5.28
N GLU A 43 11.17 -3.63 -6.45
CA GLU A 43 12.23 -3.13 -7.33
C GLU A 43 13.02 -2.00 -6.68
N MET A 44 12.38 -1.21 -5.85
CA MET A 44 13.05 -0.11 -5.14
C MET A 44 13.78 -0.56 -3.88
N GLY A 45 13.58 -1.79 -3.45
CA GLY A 45 14.31 -2.35 -2.32
C GLY A 45 13.49 -2.65 -1.07
N VAL A 46 12.16 -2.54 -1.13
CA VAL A 46 11.31 -2.90 0.01
C VAL A 46 11.39 -4.40 0.25
N ARG A 47 11.55 -4.78 1.51
CA ARG A 47 11.71 -6.18 1.90
C ARG A 47 10.68 -6.56 2.94
N ASP A 48 10.50 -7.87 3.09
CA ASP A 48 9.65 -8.44 4.13
C ASP A 48 10.07 -7.88 5.49
N GLY A 49 9.10 -7.40 6.26
CA GLY A 49 9.37 -6.81 7.57
C GLY A 49 9.54 -5.30 7.57
N ASP A 50 9.70 -4.67 6.41
CA ASP A 50 9.81 -3.23 6.34
C ASP A 50 8.45 -2.58 6.60
N THR A 51 8.48 -1.38 7.18
CA THR A 51 7.26 -0.60 7.39
C THR A 51 6.98 0.26 6.16
N VAL A 52 5.75 0.19 5.67
CA VAL A 52 5.32 0.99 4.53
C VAL A 52 4.26 1.98 5.00
N SER A 53 4.45 3.25 4.67
CA SER A 53 3.49 4.30 5.00
C SER A 53 2.91 4.86 3.71
N MET A 54 1.57 4.81 3.59
CA MET A 54 0.82 5.37 2.47
C MET A 54 -0.17 6.36 3.04
N TYR A 55 0.28 7.61 3.23
CA TYR A 55 -0.51 8.67 3.85
C TYR A 55 -0.91 8.26 5.28
N ASP A 56 -2.19 8.07 5.58
CA ASP A 56 -2.63 7.71 6.93
C ASP A 56 -2.56 6.22 7.21
N LEU A 57 -2.19 5.42 6.22
CA LEU A 57 -2.10 3.98 6.38
C LEU A 57 -0.66 3.55 6.56
N MET A 58 -0.39 2.80 7.64
CA MET A 58 0.92 2.20 7.85
C MET A 58 0.74 0.70 8.02
N PHE A 59 1.61 -0.06 7.39
CA PHE A 59 1.57 -1.52 7.53
C PHE A 59 2.97 -2.11 7.34
N GLU A 60 3.13 -3.33 7.81
CA GLU A 60 4.36 -4.08 7.63
C GLU A 60 4.28 -4.85 6.32
N TYR A 61 5.28 -4.68 5.47
CA TYR A 61 5.31 -5.38 4.19
C TYR A 61 5.56 -6.86 4.40
N GLN A 62 4.73 -7.68 3.79
CA GLN A 62 4.88 -9.14 3.83
C GLN A 62 4.77 -9.68 2.42
N ASP A 63 5.78 -10.40 2.04
CA ASP A 63 5.86 -10.98 0.70
C ASP A 63 4.94 -12.19 0.57
#